data_b0ae4112bfa4529d997108efc6887b37
#
_entry.id   b0ae4112bfa4529d997108efc6887b37
#
_cell.length_a   1.000
_cell.length_b   1.000
_cell.length_c   1.000
_cell.angle_alpha   90.00
_cell.angle_beta   90.00
_cell.angle_gamma   90.00
#
_symmetry.space_group_name_H-M   'P 1'
#
loop_
_entity.id
_entity.type
_entity.pdbx_description
1 polymer ?
#
loop_
_entity_poly.entity_id
_entity_poly.type
_entity_poly.pdbx_seq_one_letter_code
_entity_poly.pdbx_strand_id
1 'polypeptide(L)'
;MDAKLLERMKKLMENCKTVEDNYECKKCRDFGYTFEKNSNDCEVAIPCECLAKKQSLEKLEKCGLSEAFKQKTFSSYNCEKKYQVKARHQALKFCNDFSVNNSSLLICGRPGSGKTHLGIASMLNLINQNVGCRYVEYNSMMMNLKQCVTDEENFIREMDKYLNPRVLFIDDFLKGKITAADLNYIYRIINSRYLKNMPIIISTEKTIDEIISWDEAVGSRLVEMAKDNIITFNERSNNYRLKSYIHSNNT
;
A
#
# COMPACT_ATOMS: atom_id res chain seq x y z
N MET A 1 24.55 15.35 9.61
CA MET A 1 25.22 14.09 9.14
C MET A 1 26.72 14.30 9.22
N ASP A 2 27.47 13.33 9.71
CA ASP A 2 28.92 13.45 9.94
C ASP A 2 29.66 13.57 8.59
N ALA A 3 30.63 14.54 8.48
CA ALA A 3 31.39 14.80 7.26
C ALA A 3 32.18 13.56 6.77
N LYS A 4 32.68 12.73 7.70
CA LYS A 4 33.33 11.45 7.39
C LYS A 4 32.41 10.43 6.73
N LEU A 5 31.12 10.41 7.13
CA LEU A 5 30.12 9.53 6.55
C LEU A 5 29.80 9.96 5.12
N LEU A 6 29.68 11.27 4.89
CA LEU A 6 29.41 11.86 3.58
C LEU A 6 30.53 11.52 2.57
N GLU A 7 31.79 11.67 2.99
CA GLU A 7 32.96 11.35 2.17
C GLU A 7 33.07 9.86 1.83
N ARG A 8 32.71 9.00 2.80
CA ARG A 8 32.62 7.54 2.57
C ARG A 8 31.54 7.15 1.59
N MET A 9 30.38 7.79 1.65
CA MET A 9 29.27 7.58 0.71
C MET A 9 29.65 7.99 -0.72
N LYS A 10 30.37 9.11 -0.90
CA LYS A 10 30.85 9.56 -2.20
C LYS A 10 31.87 8.59 -2.80
N LYS A 11 32.85 8.13 -2.02
CA LYS A 11 33.84 7.12 -2.48
C LYS A 11 33.18 5.82 -2.92
N LEU A 12 32.12 5.39 -2.23
CA LEU A 12 31.34 4.21 -2.65
C LEU A 12 30.61 4.45 -3.98
N MET A 13 30.06 5.65 -4.19
CA MET A 13 29.41 6.01 -5.46
C MET A 13 30.40 6.15 -6.64
N GLU A 14 31.64 6.61 -6.38
CA GLU A 14 32.70 6.72 -7.38
C GLU A 14 33.31 5.37 -7.76
N ASN A 15 33.41 4.44 -6.81
CA ASN A 15 33.94 3.09 -7.05
C ASN A 15 32.97 2.15 -7.79
N CYS A 16 31.70 2.52 -7.94
CA CYS A 16 30.72 1.79 -8.77
C CYS A 16 30.87 2.05 -10.29
N LYS A 17 31.98 2.64 -10.76
CA LYS A 17 32.22 3.08 -12.15
C LYS A 17 32.61 1.99 -13.17
N THR A 18 32.46 0.70 -12.87
CA THR A 18 33.04 -0.35 -13.74
C THR A 18 32.08 -1.34 -14.39
N VAL A 19 30.82 -1.00 -14.58
CA VAL A 19 29.90 -1.79 -15.43
C VAL A 19 29.01 -0.84 -16.21
N GLU A 20 28.82 -1.12 -17.50
CA GLU A 20 28.04 -0.36 -18.50
C GLU A 20 26.78 0.34 -17.95
N ASP A 21 26.49 1.55 -18.44
CA ASP A 21 25.49 2.55 -18.05
C ASP A 21 24.00 2.08 -17.95
N ASN A 22 23.73 0.95 -17.31
CA ASN A 22 22.38 0.41 -17.19
C ASN A 22 21.77 0.65 -15.79
N TYR A 23 21.73 1.93 -15.37
CA TYR A 23 21.11 2.31 -14.10
C TYR A 23 19.58 2.46 -14.26
N GLU A 24 18.78 1.85 -13.36
CA GLU A 24 17.35 2.08 -13.28
C GLU A 24 17.03 3.54 -12.93
N CYS A 25 17.80 4.13 -12.02
CA CYS A 25 17.70 5.54 -11.66
C CYS A 25 18.90 6.35 -12.14
N LYS A 26 18.74 7.09 -13.22
CA LYS A 26 19.80 7.93 -13.81
C LYS A 26 20.23 9.09 -12.88
N LYS A 27 19.35 9.57 -11.95
CA LYS A 27 19.65 10.68 -11.04
C LYS A 27 20.70 10.32 -10.01
N CYS A 28 20.56 9.19 -9.34
CA CYS A 28 21.47 8.76 -8.27
C CYS A 28 22.32 7.54 -8.64
N ARG A 29 22.23 7.05 -9.89
CA ARG A 29 22.91 5.83 -10.36
C ARG A 29 22.70 4.65 -9.41
N ASP A 30 21.45 4.47 -9.01
CA ASP A 30 20.97 3.41 -8.07
C ASP A 30 21.49 3.48 -6.65
N PHE A 31 22.24 4.52 -6.29
CA PHE A 31 22.79 4.71 -4.95
C PHE A 31 21.71 5.11 -3.91
N GLY A 32 20.59 5.70 -4.34
CA GLY A 32 19.49 6.10 -3.46
C GLY A 32 19.62 7.50 -2.85
N TYR A 33 20.76 8.21 -3.08
CA TYR A 33 21.00 9.56 -2.61
C TYR A 33 21.63 10.42 -3.70
N THR A 34 21.34 11.72 -3.70
CA THR A 34 22.01 12.76 -4.49
C THR A 34 22.74 13.69 -3.53
N PHE A 35 23.74 14.44 -4.02
CA PHE A 35 24.50 15.39 -3.22
C PHE A 35 24.26 16.80 -3.76
N GLU A 36 23.85 17.70 -2.89
CA GLU A 36 23.61 19.11 -3.21
C GLU A 36 24.29 20.01 -2.18
N LYS A 37 24.62 21.24 -2.57
CA LYS A 37 25.14 22.24 -1.64
C LYS A 37 23.96 22.98 -0.99
N ASN A 38 24.00 23.09 0.34
CA ASN A 38 23.05 23.90 1.08
C ASN A 38 23.42 25.40 1.03
N SER A 39 22.59 26.27 1.63
CA SER A 39 22.80 27.73 1.68
C SER A 39 24.14 28.16 2.33
N ASN A 40 24.83 27.27 3.04
CA ASN A 40 26.11 27.52 3.69
C ASN A 40 27.28 26.88 2.91
N ASP A 41 27.11 26.61 1.62
CA ASP A 41 28.07 25.94 0.72
C ASP A 41 28.56 24.54 1.22
N CYS A 42 27.83 23.97 2.19
CA CYS A 42 28.10 22.63 2.68
C CYS A 42 27.33 21.60 1.85
N GLU A 43 28.01 20.54 1.42
CA GLU A 43 27.37 19.42 0.73
C GLU A 43 26.52 18.58 1.69
N VAL A 44 25.31 18.28 1.26
CA VAL A 44 24.35 17.42 1.99
C VAL A 44 23.87 16.30 1.09
N ALA A 45 23.71 15.10 1.66
CA ALA A 45 23.09 13.99 0.94
C ALA A 45 21.57 14.11 1.07
N ILE A 46 20.90 14.17 -0.07
CA ILE A 46 19.43 14.23 -0.17
C ILE A 46 18.94 12.88 -0.66
N PRO A 47 17.94 12.25 0.01
CA PRO A 47 17.33 11.02 -0.48
C PRO A 47 16.79 11.18 -1.90
N CYS A 48 17.22 10.32 -2.79
CA CYS A 48 16.68 10.29 -4.17
C CYS A 48 15.24 9.79 -4.17
N GLU A 49 14.43 10.30 -5.08
CA GLU A 49 13.03 9.89 -5.26
C GLU A 49 12.88 8.36 -5.45
N CYS A 50 13.88 7.70 -6.05
CA CYS A 50 13.87 6.24 -6.25
C CYS A 50 14.01 5.45 -4.93
N LEU A 51 14.52 6.05 -3.86
CA LEU A 51 14.76 5.34 -2.59
C LEU A 51 13.46 4.84 -1.96
N ALA A 52 12.41 5.66 -1.96
CA ALA A 52 11.08 5.27 -1.47
C ALA A 52 10.51 4.10 -2.26
N LYS A 53 10.68 4.10 -3.59
CA LYS A 53 10.27 3.01 -4.48
C LYS A 53 11.01 1.71 -4.15
N LYS A 54 12.35 1.74 -4.07
CA LYS A 54 13.18 0.57 -3.72
C LYS A 54 12.81 0.00 -2.35
N GLN A 55 12.69 0.84 -1.33
CA GLN A 55 12.31 0.42 0.03
C GLN A 55 10.91 -0.20 0.08
N SER A 56 9.97 0.31 -0.71
CA SER A 56 8.61 -0.24 -0.76
C SER A 56 8.59 -1.61 -1.45
N LEU A 57 9.35 -1.79 -2.53
CA LEU A 57 9.50 -3.08 -3.21
C LEU A 57 10.19 -4.12 -2.31
N GLU A 58 11.28 -3.77 -1.63
CA GLU A 58 11.94 -4.65 -0.65
C GLU A 58 11.01 -5.07 0.49
N LYS A 59 10.15 -4.16 0.97
CA LYS A 59 9.15 -4.48 1.99
C LYS A 59 8.08 -5.45 1.47
N LEU A 60 7.69 -5.32 0.22
CA LEU A 60 6.78 -6.27 -0.44
C LEU A 60 7.44 -7.66 -0.57
N GLU A 61 8.72 -7.72 -0.95
CA GLU A 61 9.48 -8.97 -1.06
C GLU A 61 9.58 -9.71 0.28
N LYS A 62 9.85 -8.98 1.37
CA LYS A 62 9.91 -9.55 2.74
C LYS A 62 8.58 -10.11 3.23
N CYS A 63 7.44 -9.75 2.62
CA CYS A 63 6.14 -10.36 2.90
C CYS A 63 5.93 -11.73 2.23
N GLY A 64 6.91 -12.25 1.48
CA GLY A 64 6.84 -13.56 0.81
C GLY A 64 5.86 -13.61 -0.38
N LEU A 65 5.36 -12.46 -0.83
CA LEU A 65 4.34 -12.35 -1.88
C LEU A 65 4.86 -11.62 -3.12
N SER A 66 6.16 -11.35 -3.22
CA SER A 66 6.75 -10.42 -4.19
C SER A 66 6.40 -10.73 -5.65
N GLU A 67 6.62 -11.93 -6.14
CA GLU A 67 6.38 -12.26 -7.55
C GLU A 67 4.89 -12.27 -7.91
N ALA A 68 4.04 -12.83 -7.05
CA ALA A 68 2.58 -12.81 -7.24
C ALA A 68 2.01 -11.38 -7.21
N PHE A 69 2.63 -10.49 -6.41
CA PHE A 69 2.25 -9.08 -6.34
C PHE A 69 2.70 -8.28 -7.56
N LYS A 70 3.93 -8.47 -8.03
CA LYS A 70 4.46 -7.80 -9.24
C LYS A 70 3.61 -8.07 -10.47
N GLN A 71 2.96 -9.25 -10.55
CA GLN A 71 2.08 -9.63 -11.65
C GLN A 71 0.68 -8.98 -11.57
N LYS A 72 0.24 -8.50 -10.39
CA LYS A 72 -1.09 -7.90 -10.20
C LYS A 72 -1.08 -6.42 -10.57
N THR A 73 -0.96 -6.13 -11.85
CA THR A 73 -0.99 -4.78 -12.41
C THR A 73 -2.36 -4.44 -12.98
N PHE A 74 -2.59 -3.18 -13.34
CA PHE A 74 -3.79 -2.78 -14.06
C PHE A 74 -3.90 -3.42 -15.45
N SER A 75 -2.77 -3.72 -16.10
CA SER A 75 -2.76 -4.40 -17.40
C SER A 75 -3.13 -5.88 -17.31
N SER A 76 -2.75 -6.56 -16.22
CA SER A 76 -3.09 -7.97 -15.98
C SER A 76 -4.48 -8.16 -15.34
N TYR A 77 -5.19 -7.07 -14.98
CA TYR A 77 -6.53 -7.15 -14.43
C TYR A 77 -7.54 -7.50 -15.52
N ASN A 78 -8.23 -8.65 -15.35
CA ASN A 78 -9.22 -9.10 -16.32
C ASN A 78 -10.46 -8.20 -16.33
N CYS A 79 -10.84 -7.69 -17.51
CA CYS A 79 -11.92 -6.78 -17.76
C CYS A 79 -12.99 -7.37 -18.71
N GLU A 80 -13.43 -8.61 -18.50
CA GLU A 80 -14.45 -9.25 -19.32
C GLU A 80 -15.86 -8.63 -19.14
N LYS A 81 -16.12 -8.06 -17.98
CA LYS A 81 -17.44 -7.52 -17.63
C LYS A 81 -17.40 -6.01 -17.43
N LYS A 82 -18.51 -5.33 -17.75
CA LYS A 82 -18.64 -3.87 -17.62
C LYS A 82 -18.26 -3.34 -16.23
N TYR A 83 -18.65 -4.03 -15.15
CA TYR A 83 -18.32 -3.62 -13.79
C TYR A 83 -16.82 -3.71 -13.50
N GLN A 84 -16.10 -4.68 -14.08
CA GLN A 84 -14.65 -4.79 -13.93
C GLN A 84 -13.93 -3.63 -14.64
N VAL A 85 -14.40 -3.26 -15.83
CA VAL A 85 -13.90 -2.08 -16.57
C VAL A 85 -14.11 -0.83 -15.73
N LYS A 86 -15.32 -0.63 -15.17
CA LYS A 86 -15.64 0.51 -14.29
C LYS A 86 -14.75 0.53 -13.05
N ALA A 87 -14.58 -0.59 -12.36
CA ALA A 87 -13.76 -0.70 -11.17
C ALA A 87 -12.27 -0.38 -11.45
N ARG A 88 -11.73 -0.93 -12.55
CA ARG A 88 -10.37 -0.61 -13.01
C ARG A 88 -10.20 0.87 -13.32
N HIS A 89 -11.18 1.48 -14.02
CA HIS A 89 -11.15 2.90 -14.34
C HIS A 89 -11.16 3.77 -13.09
N GLN A 90 -12.03 3.46 -12.10
CA GLN A 90 -12.07 4.18 -10.82
C GLN A 90 -10.75 4.07 -10.05
N ALA A 91 -10.15 2.87 -9.99
CA ALA A 91 -8.86 2.66 -9.33
C ALA A 91 -7.72 3.40 -10.05
N LEU A 92 -7.70 3.46 -11.38
CA LEU A 92 -6.75 4.25 -12.15
C LEU A 92 -6.94 5.75 -11.91
N LYS A 93 -8.20 6.23 -11.90
CA LYS A 93 -8.53 7.62 -11.59
C LYS A 93 -8.01 8.00 -10.20
N PHE A 94 -8.24 7.17 -9.18
CA PHE A 94 -7.68 7.37 -7.84
C PHE A 94 -6.16 7.57 -7.88
N CYS A 95 -5.42 6.73 -8.62
CA CYS A 95 -3.97 6.85 -8.72
C CYS A 95 -3.52 8.12 -9.45
N ASN A 96 -4.22 8.52 -10.50
CA ASN A 96 -3.88 9.72 -11.27
C ASN A 96 -4.16 11.01 -10.49
N ASP A 97 -5.25 11.02 -9.72
CA ASP A 97 -5.68 12.17 -8.94
C ASP A 97 -5.02 12.23 -7.54
N PHE A 98 -4.19 11.24 -7.19
CA PHE A 98 -3.65 11.05 -5.83
C PHE A 98 -2.86 12.25 -5.33
N SER A 99 -2.00 12.83 -6.17
CA SER A 99 -1.17 13.99 -5.80
C SER A 99 -1.98 15.24 -5.47
N VAL A 100 -3.18 15.37 -6.04
CA VAL A 100 -4.08 16.51 -5.86
C VAL A 100 -5.06 16.27 -4.72
N ASN A 101 -5.71 15.11 -4.71
CA ASN A 101 -6.84 14.84 -3.83
C ASN A 101 -6.46 14.23 -2.48
N ASN A 102 -5.30 13.58 -2.40
CA ASN A 102 -4.81 12.91 -1.19
C ASN A 102 -5.89 12.07 -0.47
N SER A 103 -6.71 11.37 -1.24
CA SER A 103 -7.84 10.57 -0.74
C SER A 103 -7.48 9.11 -0.55
N SER A 104 -8.28 8.38 0.20
CA SER A 104 -8.19 6.93 0.37
C SER A 104 -8.94 6.18 -0.72
N LEU A 105 -8.75 4.86 -0.81
CA LEU A 105 -9.46 3.97 -1.74
C LEU A 105 -10.09 2.82 -0.96
N LEU A 106 -11.42 2.69 -1.02
CA LEU A 106 -12.15 1.56 -0.45
C LEU A 106 -12.64 0.63 -1.56
N ILE A 107 -12.35 -0.67 -1.43
CA ILE A 107 -12.73 -1.70 -2.39
C ILE A 107 -13.52 -2.78 -1.65
N CYS A 108 -14.85 -2.74 -1.81
CA CYS A 108 -15.79 -3.60 -1.11
C CYS A 108 -16.37 -4.66 -2.06
N GLY A 109 -16.59 -5.87 -1.57
CA GLY A 109 -17.31 -6.89 -2.34
C GLY A 109 -16.93 -8.32 -1.99
N ARG A 110 -17.63 -9.27 -2.62
CA ARG A 110 -17.52 -10.71 -2.32
C ARG A 110 -16.11 -11.29 -2.61
N PRO A 111 -15.78 -12.46 -2.02
CA PRO A 111 -14.57 -13.20 -2.37
C PRO A 111 -14.45 -13.45 -3.88
N GLY A 112 -13.21 -13.35 -4.39
CA GLY A 112 -12.93 -13.61 -5.82
C GLY A 112 -13.38 -12.52 -6.79
N SER A 113 -13.87 -11.35 -6.32
CA SER A 113 -14.29 -10.22 -7.19
C SER A 113 -13.12 -9.39 -7.74
N GLY A 114 -11.87 -9.65 -7.32
CA GLY A 114 -10.69 -8.93 -7.80
C GLY A 114 -10.23 -7.74 -6.93
N LYS A 115 -10.76 -7.57 -5.71
CA LYS A 115 -10.42 -6.48 -4.78
C LYS A 115 -8.92 -6.37 -4.51
N THR A 116 -8.34 -7.47 -4.02
CA THR A 116 -6.90 -7.55 -3.73
C THR A 116 -6.06 -7.21 -4.96
N HIS A 117 -6.46 -7.67 -6.16
CA HIS A 117 -5.76 -7.34 -7.40
C HIS A 117 -5.78 -5.83 -7.66
N LEU A 118 -6.94 -5.19 -7.60
CA LEU A 118 -7.05 -3.74 -7.80
C LEU A 118 -6.31 -2.94 -6.73
N GLY A 119 -6.39 -3.36 -5.46
CA GLY A 119 -5.64 -2.72 -4.37
C GLY A 119 -4.14 -2.77 -4.59
N ILE A 120 -3.61 -3.94 -4.98
CA ILE A 120 -2.19 -4.12 -5.31
C ILE A 120 -1.82 -3.31 -6.55
N ALA A 121 -2.63 -3.37 -7.62
CA ALA A 121 -2.36 -2.60 -8.84
C ALA A 121 -2.30 -1.10 -8.57
N SER A 122 -3.21 -0.59 -7.71
CA SER A 122 -3.20 0.80 -7.27
C SER A 122 -1.93 1.13 -6.48
N MET A 123 -1.57 0.28 -5.51
CA MET A 123 -0.36 0.47 -4.71
C MET A 123 0.91 0.44 -5.57
N LEU A 124 1.05 -0.50 -6.51
CA LEU A 124 2.20 -0.56 -7.42
C LEU A 124 2.27 0.68 -8.32
N ASN A 125 1.13 1.18 -8.78
CA ASN A 125 1.07 2.42 -9.55
C ASN A 125 1.55 3.63 -8.74
N LEU A 126 1.13 3.74 -7.46
CA LEU A 126 1.60 4.80 -6.56
C LEU A 126 3.10 4.65 -6.23
N ILE A 127 3.61 3.43 -6.05
CA ILE A 127 5.04 3.18 -5.88
C ILE A 127 5.83 3.66 -7.10
N ASN A 128 5.32 3.44 -8.31
CA ASN A 128 5.94 3.94 -9.55
C ASN A 128 5.91 5.48 -9.65
N GLN A 129 4.99 6.13 -8.92
CA GLN A 129 4.96 7.59 -8.73
C GLN A 129 5.82 8.06 -7.55
N ASN A 130 6.71 7.21 -7.02
CA ASN A 130 7.58 7.45 -5.86
C ASN A 130 6.84 7.64 -4.52
N VAL A 131 5.60 7.19 -4.41
CA VAL A 131 4.84 7.22 -3.16
C VAL A 131 5.24 6.04 -2.28
N GLY A 132 5.68 6.30 -1.05
CA GLY A 132 6.01 5.27 -0.08
C GLY A 132 4.77 4.53 0.40
N CYS A 133 4.62 3.26 0.04
CA CYS A 133 3.47 2.42 0.39
C CYS A 133 3.88 1.26 1.30
N ARG A 134 2.95 0.81 2.13
CA ARG A 134 3.06 -0.42 2.89
C ARG A 134 1.82 -1.28 2.69
N TYR A 135 2.05 -2.55 2.38
CA TYR A 135 1.02 -3.59 2.37
C TYR A 135 0.99 -4.34 3.70
N VAL A 136 -0.21 -4.69 4.13
CA VAL A 136 -0.43 -5.63 5.22
C VAL A 136 -1.77 -6.35 5.03
N GLU A 137 -1.80 -7.65 5.31
CA GLU A 137 -3.03 -8.41 5.46
C GLU A 137 -3.58 -8.19 6.86
N TYR A 138 -4.89 -7.98 6.98
CA TYR A 138 -5.56 -7.59 8.22
C TYR A 138 -5.27 -8.53 9.40
N ASN A 139 -5.44 -9.85 9.19
CA ASN A 139 -5.23 -10.81 10.29
C ASN A 139 -3.77 -10.86 10.74
N SER A 140 -2.82 -10.75 9.81
CA SER A 140 -1.39 -10.68 10.12
C SER A 140 -1.06 -9.41 10.91
N MET A 141 -1.66 -8.27 10.56
CA MET A 141 -1.52 -7.01 11.31
C MET A 141 -2.03 -7.17 12.75
N MET A 142 -3.22 -7.74 12.93
CA MET A 142 -3.80 -7.96 14.26
C MET A 142 -2.97 -8.94 15.09
N MET A 143 -2.48 -10.02 14.49
CA MET A 143 -1.63 -10.99 15.16
C MET A 143 -0.32 -10.35 15.65
N ASN A 144 0.35 -9.60 14.80
CA ASN A 144 1.62 -8.93 15.14
C ASN A 144 1.43 -7.94 16.31
N LEU A 145 0.38 -7.11 16.29
CA LEU A 145 0.09 -6.16 17.36
C LEU A 145 -0.22 -6.87 18.69
N LYS A 146 -0.98 -7.96 18.66
CA LYS A 146 -1.29 -8.76 19.86
C LYS A 146 -0.05 -9.44 20.45
N GLN A 147 0.88 -9.91 19.62
CA GLN A 147 2.12 -10.54 20.10
C GLN A 147 3.05 -9.55 20.81
N CYS A 148 2.99 -8.26 20.46
CA CYS A 148 3.84 -7.24 21.05
C CYS A 148 3.20 -6.53 22.24
N VAL A 149 1.96 -6.86 22.65
CA VAL A 149 1.18 -6.08 23.65
C VAL A 149 1.84 -5.99 25.03
N THR A 150 2.64 -6.98 25.40
CA THR A 150 3.36 -7.03 26.69
C THR A 150 4.71 -6.32 26.68
N ASP A 151 5.18 -5.90 25.51
CA ASP A 151 6.45 -5.20 25.30
C ASP A 151 6.15 -3.85 24.64
N GLU A 152 6.15 -2.79 25.45
CA GLU A 152 5.76 -1.44 25.01
C GLU A 152 6.64 -0.92 23.86
N GLU A 153 7.94 -1.16 23.90
CA GLU A 153 8.87 -0.69 22.88
C GLU A 153 8.61 -1.40 21.53
N ASN A 154 8.44 -2.73 21.57
CA ASN A 154 8.11 -3.50 20.38
C ASN A 154 6.70 -3.18 19.87
N PHE A 155 5.74 -2.93 20.76
CA PHE A 155 4.40 -2.51 20.36
C PHE A 155 4.41 -1.16 19.62
N ILE A 156 5.15 -0.17 20.12
CA ILE A 156 5.30 1.13 19.46
C ILE A 156 5.95 0.95 18.09
N ARG A 157 7.04 0.18 18.00
CA ARG A 157 7.72 -0.10 16.72
C ARG A 157 6.81 -0.80 15.71
N GLU A 158 5.99 -1.75 16.17
CA GLU A 158 5.04 -2.44 15.30
C GLU A 158 3.93 -1.50 14.83
N MET A 159 3.37 -0.69 15.74
CA MET A 159 2.33 0.30 15.43
C MET A 159 2.85 1.33 14.42
N ASP A 160 4.09 1.81 14.56
CA ASP A 160 4.72 2.77 13.65
C ASP A 160 4.81 2.28 12.21
N LYS A 161 4.90 0.98 11.99
CA LYS A 161 4.85 0.39 10.64
C LYS A 161 3.53 0.65 9.93
N TYR A 162 2.44 0.90 10.65
CA TYR A 162 1.11 1.19 10.09
C TYR A 162 0.77 2.68 10.14
N LEU A 163 1.41 3.45 11.03
CA LEU A 163 1.14 4.88 11.18
C LEU A 163 1.97 5.76 10.24
N ASN A 164 3.20 5.37 9.91
CA ASN A 164 4.17 6.24 9.24
C ASN A 164 4.24 6.13 7.70
N PRO A 165 3.86 5.02 7.03
CA PRO A 165 3.88 4.97 5.57
C PRO A 165 2.96 6.04 4.95
N ARG A 166 3.38 6.65 3.83
CA ARG A 166 2.54 7.64 3.14
C ARG A 166 1.18 7.06 2.76
N VAL A 167 1.15 5.81 2.26
CA VAL A 167 -0.06 5.04 1.99
C VAL A 167 0.03 3.68 2.68
N LEU A 168 -1.01 3.31 3.41
CA LEU A 168 -1.17 1.99 4.01
C LEU A 168 -2.21 1.21 3.21
N PHE A 169 -1.87 0.02 2.70
CA PHE A 169 -2.85 -0.90 2.13
C PHE A 169 -3.16 -2.02 3.13
N ILE A 170 -4.39 -2.06 3.61
CA ILE A 170 -4.91 -3.13 4.47
C ILE A 170 -5.79 -4.04 3.62
N ASP A 171 -5.31 -5.25 3.34
CA ASP A 171 -6.03 -6.25 2.57
C ASP A 171 -6.89 -7.14 3.48
N ASP A 172 -8.03 -7.59 2.96
CA ASP A 172 -9.00 -8.43 3.68
C ASP A 172 -9.46 -7.82 5.04
N PHE A 173 -9.68 -6.49 5.06
CA PHE A 173 -10.07 -5.74 6.25
C PHE A 173 -11.35 -6.29 6.90
N LEU A 174 -11.35 -6.45 8.22
CA LEU A 174 -12.43 -7.02 9.04
C LEU A 174 -12.78 -8.47 8.67
N LYS A 175 -11.82 -9.25 8.18
CA LYS A 175 -12.02 -10.67 7.88
C LYS A 175 -11.89 -11.52 9.13
N GLY A 176 -12.86 -12.39 9.36
CA GLY A 176 -12.87 -13.32 10.49
C GLY A 176 -13.57 -12.78 11.73
N LYS A 177 -13.23 -13.34 12.91
CA LYS A 177 -13.81 -12.94 14.19
C LYS A 177 -13.03 -11.74 14.74
N ILE A 178 -13.71 -10.64 14.95
CA ILE A 178 -13.13 -9.39 15.47
C ILE A 178 -13.32 -9.34 16.99
N THR A 179 -12.27 -8.98 17.72
CA THR A 179 -12.28 -8.82 19.17
C THR A 179 -12.30 -7.34 19.56
N ALA A 180 -12.64 -7.03 20.84
CA ALA A 180 -12.58 -5.65 21.34
C ALA A 180 -11.16 -5.05 21.27
N ALA A 181 -10.12 -5.87 21.42
CA ALA A 181 -8.74 -5.43 21.25
C ALA A 181 -8.46 -5.01 19.79
N ASP A 182 -8.98 -5.77 18.80
CA ASP A 182 -8.83 -5.44 17.39
C ASP A 182 -9.46 -4.07 17.08
N LEU A 183 -10.64 -3.79 17.65
CA LEU A 183 -11.30 -2.49 17.49
C LEU A 183 -10.40 -1.35 17.96
N ASN A 184 -9.80 -1.48 19.14
CA ASN A 184 -8.90 -0.46 19.68
C ASN A 184 -7.70 -0.20 18.79
N TYR A 185 -7.06 -1.24 18.24
CA TYR A 185 -5.92 -1.09 17.34
C TYR A 185 -6.33 -0.45 16.02
N ILE A 186 -7.44 -0.91 15.43
CA ILE A 186 -7.98 -0.35 14.20
C ILE A 186 -8.33 1.12 14.38
N TYR A 187 -9.06 1.46 15.45
CA TYR A 187 -9.41 2.84 15.75
C TYR A 187 -8.17 3.73 15.85
N ARG A 188 -7.13 3.29 16.58
CA ARG A 188 -5.87 4.06 16.71
C ARG A 188 -5.21 4.29 15.36
N ILE A 189 -5.15 3.27 14.50
CA ILE A 189 -4.53 3.37 13.17
C ILE A 189 -5.34 4.31 12.28
N ILE A 190 -6.65 4.07 12.14
CA ILE A 190 -7.53 4.85 11.27
C ILE A 190 -7.60 6.31 11.74
N ASN A 191 -7.83 6.54 13.04
CA ASN A 191 -7.94 7.89 13.61
C ASN A 191 -6.63 8.69 13.45
N SER A 192 -5.48 8.08 13.74
CA SER A 192 -4.19 8.74 13.56
C SER A 192 -3.94 9.13 12.10
N ARG A 193 -4.26 8.24 11.15
CA ARG A 193 -4.09 8.50 9.73
C ARG A 193 -5.09 9.55 9.20
N TYR A 194 -6.33 9.50 9.69
CA TYR A 194 -7.37 10.51 9.42
C TYR A 194 -6.89 11.91 9.82
N LEU A 195 -6.45 12.08 11.08
CA LEU A 195 -5.98 13.37 11.61
C LEU A 195 -4.74 13.90 10.88
N LYS A 196 -3.88 13.02 10.37
CA LYS A 196 -2.66 13.37 9.62
C LYS A 196 -2.88 13.47 8.10
N ASN A 197 -4.11 13.31 7.62
CA ASN A 197 -4.43 13.23 6.19
C ASN A 197 -3.55 12.21 5.43
N MET A 198 -3.35 11.03 6.02
CA MET A 198 -2.55 9.95 5.43
C MET A 198 -3.45 8.89 4.81
N PRO A 199 -3.48 8.76 3.47
CA PRO A 199 -4.39 7.88 2.77
C PRO A 199 -4.24 6.39 3.13
N ILE A 200 -5.36 5.66 3.00
CA ILE A 200 -5.43 4.22 3.21
C ILE A 200 -6.08 3.58 1.97
N ILE A 201 -5.53 2.47 1.51
CA ILE A 201 -6.21 1.56 0.58
C ILE A 201 -6.79 0.43 1.43
N ILE A 202 -8.05 0.10 1.25
CA ILE A 202 -8.70 -1.03 1.94
C ILE A 202 -9.35 -1.94 0.91
N SER A 203 -9.12 -3.24 1.02
CA SER A 203 -9.98 -4.26 0.43
C SER A 203 -10.77 -4.97 1.54
N THR A 204 -12.05 -5.23 1.33
CA THR A 204 -12.90 -5.89 2.33
C THR A 204 -14.04 -6.67 1.70
N GLU A 205 -14.49 -7.72 2.39
CA GLU A 205 -15.72 -8.44 2.03
C GLU A 205 -16.97 -7.77 2.61
N LYS A 206 -16.82 -6.82 3.52
CA LYS A 206 -17.90 -6.04 4.12
C LYS A 206 -18.40 -4.97 3.17
N THR A 207 -19.69 -4.67 3.26
CA THR A 207 -20.28 -3.45 2.68
C THR A 207 -19.92 -2.23 3.53
N ILE A 208 -20.10 -1.04 2.99
CA ILE A 208 -19.89 0.21 3.76
C ILE A 208 -20.83 0.25 4.97
N ASP A 209 -22.10 -0.13 4.81
CA ASP A 209 -23.09 -0.16 5.89
C ASP A 209 -22.68 -1.15 6.99
N GLU A 210 -22.14 -2.32 6.62
CA GLU A 210 -21.63 -3.27 7.62
C GLU A 210 -20.42 -2.74 8.38
N ILE A 211 -19.54 -1.96 7.74
CA ILE A 211 -18.39 -1.33 8.41
C ILE A 211 -18.88 -0.24 9.39
N ILE A 212 -19.81 0.61 8.95
CA ILE A 212 -20.40 1.66 9.80
C ILE A 212 -21.16 1.03 10.98
N SER A 213 -21.95 -0.03 10.73
CA SER A 213 -22.69 -0.74 11.78
C SER A 213 -21.78 -1.47 12.77
N TRP A 214 -20.59 -1.89 12.33
CA TRP A 214 -19.59 -2.49 13.21
C TRP A 214 -18.96 -1.46 14.15
N ASP A 215 -18.56 -0.31 13.62
CA ASP A 215 -18.07 0.85 14.38
C ASP A 215 -18.25 2.13 13.54
N GLU A 216 -19.16 2.99 14.00
CA GLU A 216 -19.51 4.23 13.28
C GLU A 216 -18.32 5.20 13.21
N ALA A 217 -17.49 5.24 14.28
CA ALA A 217 -16.35 6.15 14.33
C ALA A 217 -15.25 5.75 13.32
N VAL A 218 -15.05 4.45 13.11
CA VAL A 218 -14.12 3.94 12.09
C VAL A 218 -14.74 4.08 10.70
N GLY A 219 -15.98 3.63 10.52
CA GLY A 219 -16.66 3.62 9.23
C GLY A 219 -16.82 5.00 8.62
N SER A 220 -17.28 5.99 9.40
CA SER A 220 -17.47 7.37 8.92
C SER A 220 -16.15 8.01 8.48
N ARG A 221 -15.05 7.81 9.24
CA ARG A 221 -13.73 8.32 8.84
C ARG A 221 -13.23 7.70 7.55
N LEU A 222 -13.40 6.39 7.39
CA LEU A 222 -13.01 5.70 6.16
C LEU A 222 -13.75 6.23 4.94
N VAL A 223 -15.07 6.44 5.06
CA VAL A 223 -15.91 6.99 3.98
C VAL A 223 -15.48 8.43 3.66
N GLU A 224 -15.28 9.27 4.67
CA GLU A 224 -14.82 10.65 4.49
C GLU A 224 -13.44 10.71 3.83
N MET A 225 -12.50 9.87 4.26
CA MET A 225 -11.16 9.79 3.66
C MET A 225 -11.21 9.31 2.20
N ALA A 226 -12.11 8.40 1.86
CA ALA A 226 -12.23 7.84 0.51
C ALA A 226 -12.93 8.80 -0.45
N LYS A 227 -13.84 9.65 0.03
CA LYS A 227 -14.66 10.53 -0.83
C LYS A 227 -15.35 9.72 -1.94
N ASP A 228 -15.07 10.06 -3.20
CA ASP A 228 -15.62 9.38 -4.38
C ASP A 228 -14.88 8.07 -4.77
N ASN A 229 -13.81 7.71 -4.05
CA ASN A 229 -13.01 6.54 -4.38
C ASN A 229 -13.48 5.29 -3.62
N ILE A 230 -14.76 4.97 -3.77
CA ILE A 230 -15.38 3.75 -3.23
C ILE A 230 -15.77 2.86 -4.40
N ILE A 231 -15.15 1.68 -4.47
CA ILE A 231 -15.45 0.65 -5.48
C ILE A 231 -16.22 -0.47 -4.81
N THR A 232 -17.44 -0.73 -5.29
CA THR A 232 -18.30 -1.78 -4.75
C THR A 232 -18.64 -2.83 -5.81
N PHE A 233 -18.38 -4.10 -5.49
CA PHE A 233 -18.75 -5.24 -6.31
C PHE A 233 -20.04 -5.88 -5.77
N ASN A 234 -21.19 -5.41 -6.24
CA ASN A 234 -22.52 -5.80 -5.76
C ASN A 234 -23.09 -7.07 -6.43
N GLU A 235 -22.59 -7.41 -7.61
CA GLU A 235 -23.15 -8.53 -8.36
C GLU A 235 -22.75 -9.89 -7.76
N ARG A 236 -23.71 -10.82 -7.70
CA ARG A 236 -23.47 -12.23 -7.32
C ARG A 236 -22.54 -12.97 -8.29
N SER A 237 -22.11 -12.31 -9.35
CA SER A 237 -21.39 -12.90 -10.45
C SER A 237 -19.93 -13.13 -10.14
N ASN A 238 -19.61 -14.40 -10.08
CA ASN A 238 -18.32 -14.95 -10.45
C ASN A 238 -17.17 -14.71 -9.45
N ASN A 239 -17.11 -15.61 -8.52
CA ASN A 239 -15.83 -15.91 -7.92
C ASN A 239 -14.87 -16.36 -9.04
N TYR A 240 -13.96 -15.46 -9.47
CA TYR A 240 -13.00 -15.73 -10.55
C TYR A 240 -12.15 -16.98 -10.27
N ARG A 241 -11.93 -17.29 -9.00
CA ARG A 241 -11.19 -18.50 -8.55
C ARG A 241 -11.93 -19.80 -8.88
N LEU A 242 -13.25 -19.75 -9.07
CA LEU A 242 -14.08 -20.94 -9.39
C LEU A 242 -14.32 -21.09 -10.89
N LYS A 243 -13.89 -20.17 -11.74
CA LYS A 243 -14.13 -20.26 -13.20
C LYS A 243 -13.56 -21.54 -13.82
N SER A 244 -12.33 -21.89 -13.47
CA SER A 244 -11.70 -23.14 -13.97
C SER A 244 -12.44 -24.39 -13.50
N TYR A 245 -12.90 -24.40 -12.24
CA TYR A 245 -13.65 -25.50 -11.68
C TYR A 245 -15.04 -25.67 -12.34
N ILE A 246 -15.73 -24.59 -12.62
CA ILE A 246 -17.06 -24.60 -13.28
C ILE A 246 -16.94 -25.05 -14.74
N HIS A 247 -15.88 -24.67 -15.46
CA HIS A 247 -15.66 -25.10 -16.83
C HIS A 247 -15.31 -26.59 -16.94
N SER A 248 -14.53 -27.15 -16.01
CA SER A 248 -14.17 -28.57 -15.99
C SER A 248 -15.30 -29.51 -15.60
N ASN A 249 -16.40 -29.03 -14.98
CA ASN A 249 -17.55 -29.84 -14.60
C ASN A 249 -18.77 -29.69 -15.55
N ASN A 250 -18.68 -28.85 -16.57
CA ASN A 250 -19.72 -28.66 -17.59
C ASN A 250 -19.30 -29.22 -18.96
N THR A 251 -18.20 -29.93 -19.04
CA THR A 251 -17.73 -30.76 -20.17
C THR A 251 -17.82 -32.23 -19.81
#